data_7f0dd9e71cf976448738575ebe80c97d
#
_entry.id   7f0dd9e71cf976448738575ebe80c97d
#
_cell.length_a   1.000
_cell.length_b   1.000
_cell.length_c   1.000
_cell.angle_alpha   90.00
_cell.angle_beta   90.00
_cell.angle_gamma   90.00
#
_symmetry.space_group_name_H-M   'P 1'
#
loop_
_entity.id
_entity.type
_entity.pdbx_description
1 polymer ?
#
loop_
_entity_poly.entity_id
_entity_poly.type
_entity_poly.pdbx_seq_one_letter_code
_entity_poly.pdbx_strand_id
1 'polypeptide(L)'
;MTGQRFIILSIIPIILLKEKRFLYIIRDLVIMLLGILIQSGIYRFDPGYARSQKFMSKTYDFMGRFFACGFDYTRNFYKENASLFIITFCIICLAAYLVKKKNNYYLFAFPLLVWGAFILFVQWHPNWLLLLVPFLVFAVAFTGYRNVMLLLQGLLAGLIIVVSAIGWQGNYDNNIINGGVFSQLFGMVSEPKYEIANVLSNKFGSIPSAIYGSALCAVMVCIMLVVVADIAKPKGKNDRVIEWERGLIWFSVCPIVVFILYSIIACIL
;
A
#
# COMPACT_ATOMS: atom_id res chain seq x y z
N MET A 1 10.37 7.07 -8.19
CA MET A 1 10.72 6.05 -9.21
C MET A 1 10.91 4.63 -8.67
N THR A 2 11.43 4.41 -7.48
CA THR A 2 11.55 3.04 -6.89
C THR A 2 10.21 2.35 -6.71
N GLY A 3 9.15 3.05 -6.30
CA GLY A 3 7.80 2.46 -6.15
C GLY A 3 7.24 1.86 -7.44
N GLN A 4 7.54 2.43 -8.61
CA GLN A 4 7.07 1.90 -9.89
C GLN A 4 7.63 0.50 -10.21
N ARG A 5 8.85 0.19 -9.75
CA ARG A 5 9.44 -1.14 -9.95
C ARG A 5 8.73 -2.23 -9.15
N PHE A 6 8.01 -1.88 -8.08
CA PHE A 6 7.23 -2.83 -7.28
C PHE A 6 5.90 -3.23 -7.91
N ILE A 7 5.36 -2.43 -8.84
CA ILE A 7 4.19 -2.84 -9.63
C ILE A 7 4.45 -4.18 -10.30
N ILE A 8 5.70 -4.44 -10.67
CA ILE A 8 6.16 -5.69 -11.27
C ILE A 8 5.83 -6.90 -10.41
N LEU A 9 6.04 -6.79 -9.10
CA LEU A 9 5.70 -7.87 -8.17
C LEU A 9 4.20 -8.22 -8.22
N SER A 10 3.34 -7.25 -8.50
CA SER A 10 1.90 -7.47 -8.65
C SER A 10 1.55 -8.19 -9.95
N ILE A 11 2.37 -8.05 -10.99
CA ILE A 11 2.13 -8.65 -12.31
C ILE A 11 2.45 -10.14 -12.30
N ILE A 12 3.44 -10.57 -11.51
CA ILE A 12 3.87 -11.98 -11.46
C ILE A 12 2.71 -12.93 -11.10
N PRO A 13 1.92 -12.72 -10.04
CA PRO A 13 0.76 -13.57 -9.77
C PRO A 13 -0.28 -13.55 -10.89
N ILE A 14 -0.46 -12.42 -11.59
CA ILE A 14 -1.39 -12.33 -12.75
C ILE A 14 -0.91 -13.23 -13.89
N ILE A 15 0.38 -13.22 -14.19
CA ILE A 15 0.97 -14.10 -15.21
C ILE A 15 0.72 -15.56 -14.82
N LEU A 16 0.99 -15.93 -13.57
CA LEU A 16 0.80 -17.29 -13.05
C LEU A 16 -0.67 -17.71 -13.00
N LEU A 17 -1.58 -16.77 -12.76
CA LEU A 17 -3.02 -17.01 -12.82
C LEU A 17 -3.48 -17.30 -14.26
N LYS A 18 -2.98 -16.53 -15.22
CA LYS A 18 -3.40 -16.57 -16.62
C LYS A 18 -2.79 -17.75 -17.38
N GLU A 19 -1.50 -18.00 -17.16
CA GLU A 19 -0.71 -18.98 -17.88
C GLU A 19 -0.24 -20.12 -16.97
N LYS A 20 -0.42 -21.37 -17.42
CA LYS A 20 -0.07 -22.58 -16.66
C LYS A 20 1.09 -23.35 -17.31
N ARG A 21 1.46 -23.01 -18.55
CA ARG A 21 2.55 -23.66 -19.26
C ARG A 21 3.87 -22.95 -18.94
N PHE A 22 4.83 -23.69 -18.45
CA PHE A 22 6.12 -23.16 -17.97
C PHE A 22 6.84 -22.26 -18.99
N LEU A 23 6.92 -22.69 -20.25
CA LEU A 23 7.59 -21.91 -21.31
C LEU A 23 6.92 -20.56 -21.57
N TYR A 24 5.58 -20.49 -21.51
CA TYR A 24 4.85 -19.23 -21.69
C TYR A 24 4.99 -18.32 -20.48
N ILE A 25 5.07 -18.88 -19.26
CA ILE A 25 5.37 -18.10 -18.05
C ILE A 25 6.75 -17.45 -18.20
N ILE A 26 7.78 -18.21 -18.61
CA ILE A 26 9.12 -17.66 -18.83
C ILE A 26 9.07 -16.56 -19.90
N ARG A 27 8.41 -16.80 -21.02
CA ARG A 27 8.25 -15.81 -22.09
C ARG A 27 7.67 -14.49 -21.52
N ASP A 28 6.56 -14.57 -20.80
CA ASP A 28 5.86 -13.40 -20.29
C ASP A 28 6.68 -12.67 -19.22
N LEU A 29 7.44 -13.39 -18.39
CA LEU A 29 8.41 -12.80 -17.46
C LEU A 29 9.56 -12.11 -18.20
N VAL A 30 10.09 -12.70 -19.26
CA VAL A 30 11.13 -12.09 -20.10
C VAL A 30 10.61 -10.82 -20.77
N ILE A 31 9.41 -10.84 -21.34
CA ILE A 31 8.79 -9.64 -21.93
C ILE A 31 8.65 -8.53 -20.89
N MET A 32 8.20 -8.86 -19.68
CA MET A 32 8.09 -7.92 -18.59
C MET A 32 9.45 -7.30 -18.21
N LEU A 33 10.49 -8.14 -18.08
CA LEU A 33 11.86 -7.69 -17.79
C LEU A 33 12.43 -6.81 -18.91
N LEU A 34 12.20 -7.15 -20.17
CA LEU A 34 12.60 -6.33 -21.30
C LEU A 34 11.91 -4.95 -21.25
N GLY A 35 10.62 -4.89 -20.94
CA GLY A 35 9.91 -3.61 -20.75
C GLY A 35 10.56 -2.72 -19.71
N ILE A 36 11.00 -3.29 -18.58
CA ILE A 36 11.70 -2.56 -17.52
C ILE A 36 13.07 -2.07 -18.00
N LEU A 37 13.82 -2.93 -18.69
CA LEU A 37 15.14 -2.58 -19.21
C LEU A 37 15.05 -1.45 -20.24
N ILE A 38 14.07 -1.49 -21.13
CA ILE A 38 13.80 -0.44 -22.12
C ILE A 38 13.46 0.86 -21.40
N GLN A 39 12.51 0.84 -20.45
CA GLN A 39 12.15 2.02 -19.67
C GLN A 39 13.34 2.60 -18.92
N SER A 40 14.15 1.75 -18.27
CA SER A 40 15.34 2.18 -17.55
C SER A 40 16.41 2.72 -18.49
N GLY A 41 16.52 2.15 -19.70
CA GLY A 41 17.45 2.56 -20.75
C GLY A 41 17.13 3.95 -21.30
N ILE A 42 15.86 4.25 -21.54
CA ILE A 42 15.42 5.58 -22.04
C ILE A 42 15.83 6.69 -21.08
N TYR A 43 15.69 6.46 -19.77
CA TYR A 43 16.03 7.47 -18.76
C TYR A 43 17.48 7.46 -18.31
N ARG A 44 18.30 6.52 -18.81
CA ARG A 44 19.72 6.38 -18.36
C ARG A 44 20.55 7.61 -18.60
N PHE A 45 20.28 8.34 -19.68
CA PHE A 45 21.02 9.54 -20.08
C PHE A 45 20.44 10.84 -19.49
N ASP A 46 19.34 10.76 -18.75
CA ASP A 46 18.78 11.93 -18.05
C ASP A 46 19.57 12.20 -16.76
N PRO A 47 20.22 13.38 -16.65
CA PRO A 47 20.98 13.75 -15.44
C PRO A 47 20.10 13.80 -14.18
N GLY A 48 18.82 14.18 -14.30
CA GLY A 48 17.86 14.19 -13.20
C GLY A 48 17.57 12.77 -12.71
N TYR A 49 17.40 11.82 -13.62
CA TYR A 49 17.25 10.41 -13.29
C TYR A 49 18.50 9.85 -12.57
N ALA A 50 19.68 10.14 -13.08
CA ALA A 50 20.93 9.68 -12.48
C ALA A 50 21.12 10.22 -11.05
N ARG A 51 20.82 11.52 -10.81
CA ARG A 51 20.85 12.12 -9.46
C ARG A 51 19.85 11.48 -8.54
N SER A 52 18.62 11.25 -9.00
CA SER A 52 17.56 10.59 -8.24
C SER A 52 17.96 9.16 -7.86
N GLN A 53 18.54 8.38 -8.77
CA GLN A 53 19.01 7.02 -8.50
C GLN A 53 20.15 7.02 -7.47
N LYS A 54 21.11 7.95 -7.58
CA LYS A 54 22.23 8.09 -6.62
C LYS A 54 21.73 8.49 -5.24
N PHE A 55 20.77 9.39 -5.15
CA PHE A 55 20.12 9.77 -3.89
C PHE A 55 19.41 8.57 -3.26
N MET A 56 18.60 7.87 -4.04
CA MET A 56 17.83 6.71 -3.57
C MET A 56 18.74 5.57 -3.12
N SER A 57 19.84 5.28 -3.83
CA SER A 57 20.77 4.21 -3.44
C SER A 57 21.53 4.54 -2.16
N LYS A 58 21.80 5.81 -1.89
CA LYS A 58 22.46 6.24 -0.64
C LYS A 58 21.50 6.29 0.55
N THR A 59 20.26 6.73 0.32
CA THR A 59 19.29 6.96 1.39
C THR A 59 18.54 5.69 1.76
N TYR A 60 18.38 4.77 0.81
CA TYR A 60 17.56 3.58 0.97
C TYR A 60 18.38 2.34 0.60
N ASP A 61 18.85 1.64 1.61
CA ASP A 61 19.28 0.25 1.44
C ASP A 61 18.06 -0.62 1.18
N PHE A 62 17.73 -0.69 -0.10
CA PHE A 62 16.51 -1.35 -0.55
C PHE A 62 16.55 -2.86 -0.32
N MET A 63 17.68 -3.48 -0.58
CA MET A 63 17.85 -4.92 -0.39
C MET A 63 17.83 -5.29 1.10
N GLY A 64 18.52 -4.52 1.95
CA GLY A 64 18.47 -4.71 3.39
C GLY A 64 17.08 -4.61 3.97
N ARG A 65 16.23 -3.74 3.41
CA ARG A 65 14.83 -3.58 3.87
C ARG A 65 13.90 -4.72 3.51
N PHE A 66 14.12 -5.40 2.39
CA PHE A 66 13.37 -6.61 2.04
C PHE A 66 13.61 -7.74 3.03
N PHE A 67 14.79 -7.76 3.63
CA PHE A 67 15.20 -8.78 4.56
C PHE A 67 15.11 -8.34 6.02
N ALA A 68 14.81 -7.06 6.28
CA ALA A 68 14.79 -6.49 7.63
C ALA A 68 13.69 -7.06 8.52
N CYS A 69 12.53 -7.44 7.93
CA CYS A 69 11.42 -8.05 8.65
C CYS A 69 11.36 -9.53 8.32
N GLY A 70 11.78 -10.37 9.25
CA GLY A 70 11.80 -11.81 9.04
C GLY A 70 11.97 -12.59 10.33
N PHE A 71 12.14 -13.89 10.19
CA PHE A 71 12.50 -14.76 11.29
C PHE A 71 14.01 -14.71 11.54
N ASP A 72 14.40 -14.49 12.77
CA ASP A 72 15.78 -14.61 13.20
C ASP A 72 16.12 -16.09 13.46
N TYR A 73 16.85 -16.68 12.53
CA TYR A 73 17.33 -18.05 12.63
C TYR A 73 18.68 -18.16 13.36
N THR A 74 19.28 -17.04 13.79
CA THR A 74 20.61 -17.06 14.45
C THR A 74 20.63 -17.90 15.70
N ARG A 75 19.50 -18.05 16.38
CA ARG A 75 19.37 -18.87 17.59
C ARG A 75 19.34 -20.37 17.33
N ASN A 76 18.95 -20.81 16.12
CA ASN A 76 18.71 -22.22 15.87
C ASN A 76 19.67 -22.86 14.87
N PHE A 77 19.89 -22.30 13.66
CA PHE A 77 20.67 -23.00 12.62
C PHE A 77 21.41 -22.11 11.61
N TYR A 78 21.00 -20.86 11.39
CA TYR A 78 21.57 -19.99 10.37
C TYR A 78 21.84 -18.57 10.89
N LYS A 79 22.87 -17.92 10.35
CA LYS A 79 23.23 -16.54 10.69
C LYS A 79 22.38 -15.49 9.99
N GLU A 80 21.43 -15.89 9.15
CA GLU A 80 20.66 -14.98 8.30
C GLU A 80 19.17 -15.06 8.62
N ASN A 81 18.47 -13.93 8.46
CA ASN A 81 17.04 -13.84 8.66
C ASN A 81 16.27 -14.27 7.41
N ALA A 82 15.16 -14.97 7.56
CA ALA A 82 14.25 -15.25 6.47
C ALA A 82 13.25 -14.10 6.29
N SER A 83 13.12 -13.59 5.07
CA SER A 83 12.18 -12.52 4.75
C SER A 83 10.74 -13.02 4.73
N LEU A 84 9.90 -12.49 5.64
CA LEU A 84 8.46 -12.78 5.67
C LEU A 84 7.76 -12.32 4.38
N PHE A 85 8.23 -11.22 3.77
CA PHE A 85 7.70 -10.77 2.50
C PHE A 85 7.91 -11.80 1.39
N ILE A 86 9.14 -12.31 1.24
CA ILE A 86 9.46 -13.29 0.19
C ILE A 86 8.65 -14.57 0.40
N ILE A 87 8.57 -15.06 1.63
CA ILE A 87 7.79 -16.26 1.95
C ILE A 87 6.33 -16.08 1.56
N THR A 88 5.70 -14.99 2.00
CA THR A 88 4.30 -14.68 1.70
C THR A 88 4.08 -14.48 0.21
N PHE A 89 5.00 -13.80 -0.48
CA PHE A 89 4.95 -13.61 -1.92
C PHE A 89 4.98 -14.93 -2.68
N CYS A 90 5.86 -15.85 -2.30
CA CYS A 90 5.92 -17.20 -2.90
C CYS A 90 4.61 -17.97 -2.68
N ILE A 91 4.02 -17.88 -1.48
CA ILE A 91 2.73 -18.51 -1.17
C ILE A 91 1.62 -17.92 -2.07
N ILE A 92 1.58 -16.60 -2.23
CA ILE A 92 0.61 -15.91 -3.10
C ILE A 92 0.80 -16.35 -4.56
N CYS A 93 2.03 -16.42 -5.05
CA CYS A 93 2.34 -16.90 -6.39
C CYS A 93 1.91 -18.35 -6.61
N LEU A 94 2.19 -19.23 -5.64
CA LEU A 94 1.75 -20.62 -5.70
C LEU A 94 0.22 -20.72 -5.71
N ALA A 95 -0.46 -19.97 -4.86
CA ALA A 95 -1.92 -19.92 -4.82
C ALA A 95 -2.49 -19.46 -6.18
N ALA A 96 -1.93 -18.40 -6.77
CA ALA A 96 -2.32 -17.91 -8.09
C ALA A 96 -2.12 -18.97 -9.19
N TYR A 97 -1.02 -19.73 -9.11
CA TYR A 97 -0.77 -20.82 -10.04
C TYR A 97 -1.76 -21.97 -9.90
N LEU A 98 -2.13 -22.34 -8.66
CA LEU A 98 -3.04 -23.47 -8.37
C LEU A 98 -4.51 -23.16 -8.67
N VAL A 99 -4.92 -21.91 -8.69
CA VAL A 99 -6.31 -21.53 -9.01
C VAL A 99 -6.65 -21.91 -10.44
N LYS A 100 -7.66 -22.76 -10.60
CA LYS A 100 -8.13 -23.27 -11.91
C LYS A 100 -9.23 -22.42 -12.52
N LYS A 101 -10.14 -21.86 -11.70
CA LYS A 101 -11.24 -21.03 -12.19
C LYS A 101 -10.75 -19.62 -12.51
N LYS A 102 -10.99 -19.18 -13.75
CA LYS A 102 -10.71 -17.79 -14.14
C LYS A 102 -11.88 -16.90 -13.70
N ASN A 103 -11.62 -16.00 -12.78
CA ASN A 103 -12.56 -14.96 -12.35
C ASN A 103 -11.83 -13.61 -12.45
N ASN A 104 -12.48 -12.61 -13.03
CA ASN A 104 -11.91 -11.26 -13.16
C ASN A 104 -11.54 -10.64 -11.80
N TYR A 105 -12.22 -11.03 -10.73
CA TYR A 105 -11.88 -10.65 -9.36
C TYR A 105 -10.42 -10.99 -9.00
N TYR A 106 -9.92 -12.15 -9.44
CA TYR A 106 -8.58 -12.61 -9.10
C TYR A 106 -7.47 -11.73 -9.69
N LEU A 107 -7.75 -11.01 -10.79
CA LEU A 107 -6.80 -10.06 -11.39
C LEU A 107 -6.49 -8.88 -10.45
N PHE A 108 -7.39 -8.59 -9.52
CA PHE A 108 -7.21 -7.52 -8.54
C PHE A 108 -6.89 -8.08 -7.14
N ALA A 109 -7.45 -9.22 -6.80
CA ALA A 109 -7.27 -9.88 -5.50
C ALA A 109 -5.82 -10.29 -5.25
N PHE A 110 -5.16 -10.96 -6.21
CA PHE A 110 -3.77 -11.38 -6.04
C PHE A 110 -2.78 -10.22 -5.94
N PRO A 111 -2.83 -9.17 -6.78
CA PRO A 111 -2.05 -7.96 -6.59
C PRO A 111 -2.32 -7.28 -5.24
N LEU A 112 -3.57 -7.23 -4.79
CA LEU A 112 -3.92 -6.67 -3.49
C LEU A 112 -3.26 -7.46 -2.35
N LEU A 113 -3.23 -8.79 -2.41
CA LEU A 113 -2.51 -9.62 -1.44
C LEU A 113 -1.00 -9.35 -1.45
N VAL A 114 -0.39 -9.16 -2.62
CA VAL A 114 1.04 -8.82 -2.73
C VAL A 114 1.33 -7.46 -2.10
N TRP A 115 0.50 -6.45 -2.37
CA TRP A 115 0.64 -5.13 -1.77
C TRP A 115 0.37 -5.14 -0.27
N GLY A 116 -0.60 -5.95 0.18
CA GLY A 116 -0.86 -6.16 1.60
C GLY A 116 0.36 -6.76 2.31
N ALA A 117 0.95 -7.81 1.74
CA ALA A 117 2.18 -8.41 2.26
C ALA A 117 3.35 -7.42 2.25
N PHE A 118 3.45 -6.58 1.20
CA PHE A 118 4.47 -5.55 1.11
C PHE A 118 4.34 -4.53 2.24
N ILE A 119 3.14 -4.02 2.50
CA ILE A 119 2.87 -3.05 3.58
C ILE A 119 3.16 -3.66 4.95
N LEU A 120 2.86 -4.95 5.14
CA LEU A 120 3.07 -5.62 6.42
C LEU A 120 4.54 -5.90 6.73
N PHE A 121 5.34 -6.27 5.71
CA PHE A 121 6.66 -6.87 5.93
C PHE A 121 7.82 -6.08 5.33
N VAL A 122 7.56 -5.03 4.58
CA VAL A 122 8.61 -4.19 3.98
C VAL A 122 8.48 -2.77 4.48
N GLN A 123 9.60 -2.11 4.75
CA GLN A 123 9.57 -0.69 5.07
C GLN A 123 9.20 0.11 3.81
N TRP A 124 8.06 0.78 3.85
CA TRP A 124 7.50 1.52 2.73
C TRP A 124 7.44 3.03 3.00
N HIS A 125 7.31 3.79 1.93
CA HIS A 125 7.07 5.23 1.98
C HIS A 125 5.58 5.50 1.71
N PRO A 126 4.91 6.45 2.41
CA PRO A 126 3.47 6.71 2.25
C PRO A 126 3.01 6.89 0.80
N ASN A 127 3.82 7.50 -0.06
CA ASN A 127 3.50 7.65 -1.48
C ASN A 127 3.32 6.31 -2.23
N TRP A 128 3.86 5.21 -1.69
CA TRP A 128 3.73 3.88 -2.33
C TRP A 128 2.34 3.28 -2.08
N LEU A 129 1.62 3.76 -1.07
CA LEU A 129 0.24 3.36 -0.81
C LEU A 129 -0.69 3.73 -1.96
N LEU A 130 -0.36 4.74 -2.76
CA LEU A 130 -1.11 5.08 -3.97
C LEU A 130 -1.18 3.91 -4.97
N LEU A 131 -0.18 3.03 -4.97
CA LEU A 131 -0.15 1.85 -5.83
C LEU A 131 -1.10 0.74 -5.37
N LEU A 132 -1.49 0.75 -4.09
CA LEU A 132 -2.50 -0.15 -3.52
C LEU A 132 -3.91 0.23 -3.96
N VAL A 133 -4.18 1.53 -4.10
CA VAL A 133 -5.54 2.08 -4.28
C VAL A 133 -6.30 1.45 -5.46
N PRO A 134 -5.74 1.33 -6.68
CA PRO A 134 -6.46 0.71 -7.80
C PRO A 134 -6.91 -0.73 -7.49
N PHE A 135 -6.02 -1.53 -6.92
CA PHE A 135 -6.32 -2.92 -6.59
C PHE A 135 -7.38 -3.03 -5.49
N LEU A 136 -7.33 -2.14 -4.49
CA LEU A 136 -8.31 -2.08 -3.42
C LEU A 136 -9.70 -1.70 -3.95
N VAL A 137 -9.79 -0.65 -4.77
CA VAL A 137 -11.06 -0.18 -5.34
C VAL A 137 -11.70 -1.27 -6.20
N PHE A 138 -10.94 -1.90 -7.09
CA PHE A 138 -11.48 -2.98 -7.91
C PHE A 138 -11.81 -4.23 -7.08
N ALA A 139 -11.01 -4.58 -6.08
CA ALA A 139 -11.34 -5.68 -5.18
C ALA A 139 -12.67 -5.42 -4.45
N VAL A 140 -12.90 -4.21 -3.94
CA VAL A 140 -14.18 -3.81 -3.33
C VAL A 140 -15.34 -3.90 -4.33
N ALA A 141 -15.12 -3.50 -5.59
CA ALA A 141 -16.17 -3.54 -6.62
C ALA A 141 -16.61 -4.97 -7.01
N PHE A 142 -15.67 -5.93 -6.96
CA PHE A 142 -15.91 -7.29 -7.44
C PHE A 142 -16.10 -8.34 -6.32
N THR A 143 -15.81 -8.00 -5.06
CA THR A 143 -15.95 -8.94 -3.93
C THR A 143 -17.41 -9.18 -3.57
N GLY A 144 -17.72 -10.39 -3.11
CA GLY A 144 -18.99 -10.72 -2.47
C GLY A 144 -19.11 -10.21 -1.01
N TYR A 145 -18.03 -9.70 -0.43
CA TYR A 145 -17.97 -9.13 0.94
C TYR A 145 -17.87 -7.61 0.94
N ARG A 146 -18.54 -6.95 -0.01
CA ARG A 146 -18.40 -5.53 -0.31
C ARG A 146 -18.53 -4.61 0.92
N ASN A 147 -19.52 -4.83 1.78
CA ASN A 147 -19.74 -3.99 2.96
C ASN A 147 -18.57 -4.06 3.96
N VAL A 148 -18.05 -5.27 4.19
CA VAL A 148 -16.89 -5.45 5.07
C VAL A 148 -15.66 -4.79 4.48
N MET A 149 -15.45 -4.93 3.17
CA MET A 149 -14.32 -4.31 2.49
C MET A 149 -14.41 -2.78 2.50
N LEU A 150 -15.60 -2.18 2.32
CA LEU A 150 -15.81 -0.73 2.43
C LEU A 150 -15.51 -0.22 3.84
N LEU A 151 -15.96 -0.93 4.88
CA LEU A 151 -15.65 -0.61 6.26
C LEU A 151 -14.13 -0.62 6.50
N LEU A 152 -13.47 -1.72 6.10
CA LEU A 152 -12.02 -1.87 6.27
C LEU A 152 -11.24 -0.83 5.46
N GLN A 153 -11.70 -0.46 4.27
CA GLN A 153 -11.10 0.60 3.46
C GLN A 153 -11.20 1.95 4.16
N GLY A 154 -12.34 2.28 4.78
CA GLY A 154 -12.50 3.52 5.53
C GLY A 154 -11.58 3.57 6.76
N LEU A 155 -11.49 2.47 7.51
CA LEU A 155 -10.55 2.35 8.63
C LEU A 155 -9.10 2.48 8.16
N LEU A 156 -8.74 1.82 7.04
CA LEU A 156 -7.40 1.91 6.46
C LEU A 156 -7.06 3.35 6.07
N ALA A 157 -7.98 4.06 5.41
CA ALA A 157 -7.79 5.46 5.02
C ALA A 157 -7.53 6.36 6.24
N GLY A 158 -8.32 6.21 7.31
CA GLY A 158 -8.11 6.94 8.55
C GLY A 158 -6.75 6.64 9.20
N LEU A 159 -6.37 5.37 9.26
CA LEU A 159 -5.09 4.95 9.84
C LEU A 159 -3.88 5.41 9.00
N ILE A 160 -3.99 5.42 7.67
CA ILE A 160 -2.95 5.96 6.79
C ILE A 160 -2.72 7.44 7.09
N ILE A 161 -3.78 8.22 7.29
CA ILE A 161 -3.68 9.64 7.65
C ILE A 161 -2.98 9.79 9.00
N VAL A 162 -3.38 9.02 10.01
CA VAL A 162 -2.76 9.04 11.34
C VAL A 162 -1.28 8.67 11.28
N VAL A 163 -0.94 7.56 10.60
CA VAL A 163 0.45 7.12 10.44
C VAL A 163 1.28 8.16 9.69
N SER A 164 0.71 8.79 8.66
CA SER A 164 1.41 9.80 7.87
C SER A 164 1.61 11.10 8.63
N ALA A 165 0.64 11.52 9.44
CA ALA A 165 0.71 12.76 10.22
C ALA A 165 1.60 12.62 11.46
N ILE A 166 1.50 11.50 12.20
CA ILE A 166 2.18 11.33 13.49
C ILE A 166 3.47 10.52 13.37
N GLY A 167 3.42 9.43 12.58
CA GLY A 167 4.47 8.41 12.56
C GLY A 167 5.58 8.67 11.56
N TRP A 168 5.35 9.53 10.57
CA TRP A 168 6.34 9.75 9.52
C TRP A 168 7.21 10.98 9.84
N GLN A 169 8.53 10.76 9.86
CA GLN A 169 9.48 11.84 10.04
C GLN A 169 9.40 12.84 8.89
N GLY A 170 8.83 13.99 9.13
CA GLY A 170 8.72 15.03 8.12
C GLY A 170 7.31 15.59 7.98
N ASN A 171 6.44 15.21 8.90
CA ASN A 171 5.13 15.82 9.06
C ASN A 171 4.44 16.10 7.73
N TYR A 172 3.73 15.12 7.20
CA TYR A 172 3.06 15.27 5.89
C TYR A 172 2.06 16.41 5.87
N ASP A 173 1.43 16.69 7.02
CA ASP A 173 0.60 17.85 7.23
C ASP A 173 1.39 19.14 7.10
N ASN A 174 2.60 19.22 7.66
CA ASN A 174 3.47 20.38 7.49
C ASN A 174 3.80 20.61 6.00
N ASN A 175 4.12 19.56 5.25
CA ASN A 175 4.37 19.70 3.81
C ASN A 175 3.12 20.11 3.01
N ILE A 176 1.92 19.76 3.45
CA ILE A 176 0.68 20.20 2.82
C ILE A 176 0.33 21.64 3.23
N ILE A 177 0.48 21.97 4.51
CA ILE A 177 0.06 23.23 5.10
C ILE A 177 1.12 24.31 4.93
N ASN A 178 2.38 24.05 5.32
CA ASN A 178 3.43 25.07 5.41
C ASN A 178 4.39 25.18 4.22
N GLY A 179 4.42 24.26 3.32
CA GLY A 179 5.32 24.31 2.16
C GLY A 179 4.72 23.65 0.93
N GLY A 180 3.50 23.20 1.05
CA GLY A 180 2.84 22.40 0.04
C GLY A 180 1.84 23.15 -0.81
N VAL A 181 0.85 22.41 -1.27
CA VAL A 181 -0.15 22.89 -2.26
C VAL A 181 -0.94 24.07 -1.74
N PHE A 182 -1.35 24.10 -0.48
CA PHE A 182 -2.15 25.20 0.09
C PHE A 182 -1.36 26.48 0.23
N SER A 183 -0.10 26.40 0.66
CA SER A 183 0.80 27.55 0.73
C SER A 183 1.03 28.16 -0.66
N GLN A 184 1.28 27.31 -1.64
CA GLN A 184 1.56 27.77 -3.02
C GLN A 184 0.33 28.31 -3.74
N LEU A 185 -0.85 27.70 -3.54
CA LEU A 185 -2.08 28.12 -4.22
C LEU A 185 -2.77 29.31 -3.55
N PHE A 186 -2.72 29.40 -2.24
CA PHE A 186 -3.51 30.37 -1.46
C PHE A 186 -2.66 31.32 -0.65
N GLY A 187 -1.32 31.19 -0.68
CA GLY A 187 -0.42 32.01 0.14
C GLY A 187 -0.58 31.79 1.65
N MET A 188 -1.23 30.67 2.03
CA MET A 188 -1.55 30.36 3.41
C MET A 188 -0.39 29.66 4.09
N VAL A 189 -0.06 30.07 5.30
CA VAL A 189 0.95 29.45 6.15
C VAL A 189 0.33 29.25 7.53
N SER A 190 0.25 28.01 7.97
CA SER A 190 -0.23 27.67 9.30
C SER A 190 0.90 27.73 10.32
N GLU A 191 0.56 28.05 11.57
CA GLU A 191 1.50 27.91 12.67
C GLU A 191 1.72 26.41 13.00
N PRO A 192 2.96 26.00 13.36
CA PRO A 192 3.28 24.61 13.71
C PRO A 192 2.39 24.01 14.81
N LYS A 193 1.82 24.86 15.68
CA LYS A 193 0.91 24.42 16.75
C LYS A 193 -0.37 23.76 16.22
N TYR A 194 -0.80 24.05 15.00
CA TYR A 194 -1.98 23.48 14.36
C TYR A 194 -1.69 22.20 13.55
N GLU A 195 -0.45 21.79 13.44
CA GLU A 195 -0.12 20.50 12.87
C GLU A 195 -0.78 19.37 13.66
N ILE A 196 -1.35 18.38 13.00
CA ILE A 196 -2.08 17.27 13.63
C ILE A 196 -1.22 16.56 14.66
N ALA A 197 0.06 16.33 14.37
CA ALA A 197 1.01 15.73 15.28
C ALA A 197 1.13 16.54 16.59
N ASN A 198 1.27 17.86 16.49
CA ASN A 198 1.40 18.76 17.63
C ASN A 198 0.10 18.87 18.43
N VAL A 199 -1.04 18.96 17.75
CA VAL A 199 -2.36 18.99 18.41
C VAL A 199 -2.62 17.70 19.18
N LEU A 200 -2.33 16.55 18.60
CA LEU A 200 -2.52 15.27 19.24
C LEU A 200 -1.53 15.04 20.38
N SER A 201 -0.25 15.39 20.21
CA SER A 201 0.75 15.24 21.25
C SER A 201 0.49 16.16 22.46
N ASN A 202 0.02 17.39 22.22
CA ASN A 202 -0.35 18.33 23.28
C ASN A 202 -1.59 17.87 24.08
N LYS A 203 -2.53 17.18 23.39
CA LYS A 203 -3.78 16.77 24.03
C LYS A 203 -3.72 15.40 24.68
N PHE A 204 -3.00 14.45 24.09
CA PHE A 204 -2.96 13.04 24.50
C PHE A 204 -1.56 12.56 24.91
N GLY A 205 -0.56 13.42 24.85
CA GLY A 205 0.83 13.01 25.02
C GLY A 205 1.39 12.28 23.79
N SER A 206 2.59 11.73 23.91
CA SER A 206 3.19 10.96 22.84
C SER A 206 2.47 9.62 22.67
N ILE A 207 1.82 9.43 21.52
CA ILE A 207 1.18 8.15 21.19
C ILE A 207 2.26 7.18 20.68
N PRO A 208 2.48 6.03 21.33
CA PRO A 208 3.47 5.07 20.86
C PRO A 208 3.23 4.59 19.42
N SER A 209 4.26 4.58 18.59
CA SER A 209 4.18 4.15 17.20
C SER A 209 3.65 2.71 17.05
N ALA A 210 3.87 1.89 18.07
CA ALA A 210 3.35 0.52 18.12
C ALA A 210 1.81 0.48 18.05
N ILE A 211 1.10 1.46 18.58
CA ILE A 211 -0.37 1.46 18.61
C ILE A 211 -0.93 1.68 17.20
N TYR A 212 -0.59 2.80 16.56
CA TYR A 212 -1.13 3.12 15.23
C TYR A 212 -0.53 2.24 14.13
N GLY A 213 0.73 1.83 14.28
CA GLY A 213 1.36 0.87 13.38
C GLY A 213 0.70 -0.51 13.45
N SER A 214 0.44 -1.03 14.65
CA SER A 214 -0.27 -2.30 14.84
C SER A 214 -1.71 -2.23 14.33
N ALA A 215 -2.42 -1.12 14.54
CA ALA A 215 -3.77 -0.94 14.03
C ALA A 215 -3.80 -0.96 12.49
N LEU A 216 -2.85 -0.28 11.82
CA LEU A 216 -2.71 -0.32 10.36
C LEU A 216 -2.47 -1.74 9.86
N CYS A 217 -1.53 -2.45 10.48
CA CYS A 217 -1.23 -3.85 10.13
C CYS A 217 -2.44 -4.75 10.35
N ALA A 218 -3.17 -4.59 11.45
CA ALA A 218 -4.35 -5.40 11.75
C ALA A 218 -5.45 -5.20 10.69
N VAL A 219 -5.75 -3.96 10.29
CA VAL A 219 -6.74 -3.68 9.24
C VAL A 219 -6.28 -4.27 7.91
N MET A 220 -4.99 -4.16 7.57
CA MET A 220 -4.46 -4.76 6.34
C MET A 220 -4.57 -6.29 6.36
N VAL A 221 -4.26 -6.93 7.47
CA VAL A 221 -4.46 -8.39 7.62
C VAL A 221 -5.93 -8.76 7.46
N CYS A 222 -6.87 -8.00 8.05
CA CYS A 222 -8.30 -8.24 7.87
C CYS A 222 -8.72 -8.13 6.39
N ILE A 223 -8.24 -7.13 5.66
CA ILE A 223 -8.47 -7.01 4.21
C ILE A 223 -7.97 -8.25 3.48
N MET A 224 -6.74 -8.67 3.75
CA MET A 224 -6.15 -9.86 3.12
C MET A 224 -6.94 -11.13 3.43
N LEU A 225 -7.41 -11.31 4.67
CA LEU A 225 -8.23 -12.46 5.07
C LEU A 225 -9.58 -12.48 4.35
N VAL A 226 -10.24 -11.32 4.19
CA VAL A 226 -11.49 -11.22 3.41
C VAL A 226 -11.24 -11.59 1.95
N VAL A 227 -10.15 -11.12 1.36
CA VAL A 227 -9.76 -11.46 -0.02
C VAL A 227 -9.50 -12.96 -0.16
N VAL A 228 -8.77 -13.56 0.76
CA VAL A 228 -8.48 -15.01 0.76
C VAL A 228 -9.77 -15.81 0.94
N ALA A 229 -10.67 -15.39 1.84
CA ALA A 229 -11.96 -16.05 2.04
C ALA A 229 -12.83 -16.01 0.77
N ASP A 230 -12.84 -14.89 0.05
CA ASP A 230 -13.59 -14.74 -1.20
C ASP A 230 -12.97 -15.55 -2.35
N ILE A 231 -11.64 -15.69 -2.40
CA ILE A 231 -10.96 -16.59 -3.33
C ILE A 231 -11.31 -18.05 -3.05
N ALA A 232 -11.28 -18.46 -1.78
CA ALA A 232 -11.52 -19.84 -1.37
C ALA A 232 -13.00 -20.25 -1.55
N LYS A 233 -13.93 -19.36 -1.23
CA LYS A 233 -15.37 -19.60 -1.33
C LYS A 233 -16.07 -18.34 -1.88
N PRO A 234 -16.10 -18.17 -3.21
CA PRO A 234 -16.70 -17.00 -3.82
C PRO A 234 -18.15 -16.85 -3.39
N LYS A 235 -18.46 -15.73 -2.75
CA LYS A 235 -19.83 -15.37 -2.42
C LYS A 235 -20.45 -14.73 -3.65
N GLY A 236 -21.63 -15.17 -4.08
CA GLY A 236 -22.34 -14.58 -5.20
C GLY A 236 -22.54 -13.07 -4.97
N LYS A 237 -22.39 -12.30 -6.05
CA LYS A 237 -22.60 -10.86 -6.01
C LYS A 237 -24.04 -10.57 -5.59
N ASN A 238 -24.20 -9.90 -4.47
CA ASN A 238 -25.52 -9.49 -4.01
C ASN A 238 -25.81 -8.13 -4.67
N ASP A 239 -26.61 -8.14 -5.73
CA ASP A 239 -26.90 -6.93 -6.53
C ASP A 239 -27.86 -5.95 -5.81
N ARG A 240 -28.33 -6.29 -4.62
CA ARG A 240 -29.13 -5.36 -3.82
C ARG A 240 -28.20 -4.33 -3.19
N VAL A 241 -28.23 -3.10 -3.71
CA VAL A 241 -27.66 -1.93 -3.05
C VAL A 241 -28.47 -1.68 -1.78
N ILE A 242 -27.93 -2.08 -0.65
CA ILE A 242 -28.54 -1.84 0.66
C ILE A 242 -28.26 -0.38 1.03
N GLU A 243 -29.19 0.31 1.69
CA GLU A 243 -29.00 1.71 2.15
C GLU A 243 -27.68 1.91 2.94
N TRP A 244 -27.25 0.89 3.66
CA TRP A 244 -25.97 0.85 4.37
C TRP A 244 -24.74 1.00 3.47
N GLU A 245 -24.80 0.58 2.20
CA GLU A 245 -23.66 0.75 1.30
C GLU A 245 -23.33 2.22 1.04
N ARG A 246 -24.33 3.07 0.93
CA ARG A 246 -24.12 4.52 0.77
C ARG A 246 -23.43 5.10 1.99
N GLY A 247 -23.87 4.73 3.21
CA GLY A 247 -23.21 5.13 4.45
C GLY A 247 -21.76 4.66 4.53
N LEU A 248 -21.47 3.43 4.12
CA LEU A 248 -20.11 2.88 4.12
C LEU A 248 -19.21 3.54 3.07
N ILE A 249 -19.73 3.93 1.91
CA ILE A 249 -19.00 4.71 0.92
C ILE A 249 -18.63 6.07 1.51
N TRP A 250 -19.57 6.78 2.12
CA TRP A 250 -19.28 8.03 2.81
C TRP A 250 -18.27 7.85 3.94
N PHE A 251 -18.40 6.80 4.73
CA PHE A 251 -17.42 6.46 5.77
C PHE A 251 -16.01 6.25 5.20
N SER A 252 -15.88 5.62 4.04
CA SER A 252 -14.57 5.38 3.42
C SER A 252 -13.89 6.66 2.89
N VAL A 253 -14.69 7.68 2.54
CA VAL A 253 -14.20 8.97 2.04
C VAL A 253 -14.03 10.00 3.17
N CYS A 254 -14.80 9.87 4.25
CA CYS A 254 -14.84 10.80 5.37
C CYS A 254 -13.47 11.17 5.95
N PRO A 255 -12.53 10.23 6.22
CA PRO A 255 -11.22 10.57 6.77
C PRO A 255 -10.43 11.55 5.89
N ILE A 256 -10.51 11.39 4.56
CA ILE A 256 -9.84 12.27 3.60
C ILE A 256 -10.47 13.65 3.61
N VAL A 257 -11.80 13.73 3.59
CA VAL A 257 -12.53 15.00 3.65
C VAL A 257 -12.23 15.75 4.95
N VAL A 258 -12.26 15.06 6.08
CA VAL A 258 -11.95 15.64 7.40
C VAL A 258 -10.51 16.16 7.43
N PHE A 259 -9.56 15.40 6.89
CA PHE A 259 -8.16 15.83 6.84
C PHE A 259 -7.97 17.08 5.96
N ILE A 260 -8.60 17.14 4.79
CA ILE A 260 -8.55 18.31 3.91
C ILE A 260 -9.18 19.53 4.59
N LEU A 261 -10.37 19.39 5.17
CA LEU A 261 -11.06 20.47 5.86
C LEU A 261 -10.23 20.98 7.06
N TYR A 262 -9.67 20.06 7.83
CA TYR A 262 -8.78 20.42 8.94
C TYR A 262 -7.57 21.22 8.43
N SER A 263 -6.93 20.77 7.35
CA SER A 263 -5.76 21.46 6.78
C SER A 263 -6.11 22.86 6.28
N ILE A 264 -7.29 23.06 5.69
CA ILE A 264 -7.77 24.37 5.26
C ILE A 264 -8.01 25.27 6.48
N ILE A 265 -8.70 24.78 7.50
CA ILE A 265 -8.98 25.54 8.73
C ILE A 265 -7.68 25.92 9.43
N ALA A 266 -6.72 25.00 9.52
CA ALA A 266 -5.42 25.24 10.11
C ALA A 266 -4.58 26.31 9.36
N CYS A 267 -4.84 26.50 8.06
CA CYS A 267 -4.22 27.58 7.27
C CYS A 267 -4.90 28.95 7.45
N ILE A 268 -6.15 28.97 7.92
CA ILE A 268 -6.92 30.21 8.11
C ILE A 268 -6.71 30.77 9.52
N LEU A 269 -6.48 29.91 10.51
CA LEU A 269 -6.21 30.27 11.91
C LEU A 269 -4.77 30.71 12.12
#